data_64f67f4db55a2426fa1047de3f61202e
#
_entry.id   64f67f4db55a2426fa1047de3f61202e
#
_cell.length_a   1.000
_cell.length_b   1.000
_cell.length_c   1.000
_cell.angle_alpha   90.00
_cell.angle_beta   90.00
_cell.angle_gamma   90.00
#
_symmetry.space_group_name_H-M   'P 1'
#
loop_
_entity.id
_entity.type
_entity.pdbx_description
1 polymer ?
#
loop_
_entity_poly.entity_id
_entity_poly.type
_entity_poly.pdbx_seq_one_letter_code
_entity_poly.pdbx_strand_id
1 'polypeptide(L)'
;MNRLNTQNFSPAKLVKGAGILFLIAALTSCSLDGGTPQADSNQTQEEQNMTDSQREYLSVSNNPGVEPTLGKPIGDAPTTLISRDIIVGSGDEVVATSTLTVHYQLISWKSGEVLQSSWQSQPIDFPLGSVIAGWQQGMPGMKVGGRRLLVIPPELAYGASGSGPIGPNETLAFVVDLVGLQ
;
A
#
# COMPACT_ATOMS: atom_id res chain seq x y z
N MET A 1 49.58 14.47 20.35
CA MET A 1 49.44 13.58 21.51
C MET A 1 48.00 13.18 21.59
N ASN A 2 47.65 12.06 20.91
CA ASN A 2 47.38 10.76 21.47
C ASN A 2 46.05 10.69 22.22
N ARG A 3 45.06 9.95 21.76
CA ARG A 3 44.95 8.48 21.95
C ARG A 3 43.90 7.91 21.02
N LEU A 4 44.25 6.90 20.25
CA LEU A 4 43.38 5.92 19.64
C LEU A 4 42.66 5.09 20.69
N ASN A 5 41.35 4.99 20.65
CA ASN A 5 40.57 4.05 21.46
C ASN A 5 40.03 2.95 20.53
N THR A 6 40.73 1.83 20.53
CA THR A 6 40.32 0.57 19.92
C THR A 6 39.29 -0.11 20.79
N GLN A 7 38.05 -0.19 20.34
CA GLN A 7 37.01 -0.99 20.99
C GLN A 7 36.94 -2.38 20.35
N ASN A 8 37.17 -3.37 21.18
CA ASN A 8 37.19 -4.81 20.95
C ASN A 8 35.91 -5.35 20.29
N PHE A 9 36.09 -6.05 19.17
CA PHE A 9 35.10 -6.98 18.63
C PHE A 9 35.14 -8.30 19.43
N SER A 10 34.00 -8.65 20.03
CA SER A 10 33.79 -9.96 20.66
C SER A 10 33.09 -10.90 19.66
N PRO A 11 33.58 -12.10 19.39
CA PRO A 11 32.92 -13.02 18.44
C PRO A 11 31.73 -13.72 19.10
N ALA A 12 30.58 -13.65 18.42
CA ALA A 12 29.34 -14.35 18.81
C ALA A 12 29.50 -15.87 18.66
N LYS A 13 29.05 -16.57 19.68
CA LYS A 13 29.06 -18.02 19.85
C LYS A 13 28.18 -18.73 18.82
N LEU A 14 28.79 -19.67 18.11
CA LEU A 14 28.17 -20.66 17.22
C LEU A 14 27.39 -21.68 18.06
N VAL A 15 26.06 -21.70 17.97
CA VAL A 15 25.21 -22.75 18.56
C VAL A 15 24.98 -23.83 17.51
N LYS A 16 25.59 -25.00 17.74
CA LYS A 16 25.30 -26.24 17.00
C LYS A 16 23.99 -26.83 17.52
N GLY A 17 22.92 -26.80 16.72
CA GLY A 17 21.67 -27.55 16.95
C GLY A 17 21.69 -28.87 16.20
N ALA A 18 21.45 -29.95 16.94
CA ALA A 18 21.51 -31.35 16.50
C ALA A 18 20.41 -31.69 15.50
N GLY A 19 20.78 -32.51 14.50
CA GLY A 19 19.87 -33.06 13.51
C GLY A 19 18.87 -34.04 14.08
N ILE A 20 17.65 -33.99 13.60
CA ILE A 20 16.65 -35.04 13.73
C ILE A 20 16.48 -35.69 12.36
N LEU A 21 16.96 -36.91 12.27
CA LEU A 21 16.85 -37.80 11.13
C LEU A 21 15.45 -38.42 11.14
N PHE A 22 14.54 -37.97 10.24
CA PHE A 22 13.28 -38.66 10.00
C PHE A 22 13.47 -39.68 8.86
N LEU A 23 13.44 -40.96 9.26
CA LEU A 23 13.42 -42.09 8.36
C LEU A 23 12.02 -42.24 7.80
N ILE A 24 11.78 -41.94 6.52
CA ILE A 24 10.53 -42.24 5.83
C ILE A 24 10.69 -43.52 5.05
N ALA A 25 10.00 -44.55 5.50
CA ALA A 25 9.89 -45.84 4.82
C ALA A 25 9.09 -45.68 3.52
N ALA A 26 9.70 -46.03 2.40
CA ALA A 26 9.03 -46.12 1.11
C ALA A 26 8.14 -47.37 1.07
N LEU A 27 6.84 -47.19 0.91
CA LEU A 27 5.92 -48.21 0.46
C LEU A 27 5.60 -47.94 -1.01
N THR A 28 6.23 -48.68 -1.90
CA THR A 28 5.87 -48.79 -3.31
C THR A 28 4.54 -49.52 -3.44
N SER A 29 3.50 -48.82 -3.89
CA SER A 29 2.30 -49.43 -4.45
C SER A 29 2.11 -48.87 -5.86
N CYS A 30 2.44 -49.65 -6.86
CA CYS A 30 2.03 -49.41 -8.24
C CYS A 30 0.54 -49.61 -8.38
N SER A 31 -0.20 -48.57 -8.74
CA SER A 31 -1.51 -48.68 -9.37
C SER A 31 -1.52 -47.79 -10.60
N LEU A 32 -1.58 -48.45 -11.77
CA LEU A 32 -1.82 -47.82 -13.06
C LEU A 32 -3.30 -47.45 -13.12
N ASP A 33 -3.59 -46.17 -13.05
CA ASP A 33 -4.88 -45.68 -13.54
C ASP A 33 -4.70 -44.30 -14.15
N GLY A 34 -5.27 -44.13 -15.36
CA GLY A 34 -5.10 -42.96 -16.19
C GLY A 34 -5.90 -41.79 -15.65
N GLY A 35 -5.22 -40.89 -14.94
CA GLY A 35 -5.77 -39.61 -14.46
C GLY A 35 -5.27 -38.46 -15.32
N THR A 36 -6.19 -37.75 -15.97
CA THR A 36 -6.01 -36.42 -16.56
C THR A 36 -5.26 -35.51 -15.59
N PRO A 37 -4.38 -34.57 -16.07
CA PRO A 37 -3.73 -33.62 -15.20
C PRO A 37 -4.79 -32.69 -14.60
N GLN A 38 -5.02 -32.84 -13.31
CA GLN A 38 -5.84 -31.98 -12.50
C GLN A 38 -5.06 -30.69 -12.36
N ALA A 39 -5.53 -29.63 -13.03
CA ALA A 39 -5.01 -28.28 -12.87
C ALA A 39 -5.08 -27.89 -11.40
N ASP A 40 -3.98 -27.39 -10.91
CA ASP A 40 -3.73 -27.02 -9.52
C ASP A 40 -4.72 -25.94 -9.08
N SER A 41 -5.85 -26.36 -8.50
CA SER A 41 -6.90 -25.46 -7.97
C SER A 41 -6.53 -24.87 -6.60
N ASN A 42 -5.29 -25.11 -6.13
CA ASN A 42 -4.88 -24.69 -4.79
C ASN A 42 -4.31 -23.25 -4.76
N GLN A 43 -3.88 -22.70 -5.90
CA GLN A 43 -3.37 -21.32 -5.94
C GLN A 43 -4.47 -20.26 -5.88
N THR A 44 -5.68 -20.60 -6.36
CA THR A 44 -6.81 -19.63 -6.40
C THR A 44 -7.48 -19.46 -5.03
N GLN A 45 -7.28 -20.36 -4.07
CA GLN A 45 -7.91 -20.28 -2.75
C GLN A 45 -7.08 -19.49 -1.71
N GLU A 46 -5.77 -19.36 -1.88
CA GLU A 46 -4.95 -18.56 -0.99
C GLU A 46 -5.13 -17.04 -1.22
N GLU A 47 -5.37 -16.61 -2.47
CA GLU A 47 -5.65 -15.20 -2.77
C GLU A 47 -7.00 -14.71 -2.24
N GLN A 48 -7.98 -15.60 -2.06
CA GLN A 48 -9.33 -15.22 -1.59
C GLN A 48 -9.46 -15.02 -0.08
N ASN A 49 -8.44 -15.39 0.71
CA ASN A 49 -8.50 -15.32 2.17
C ASN A 49 -7.59 -14.25 2.79
N MET A 50 -6.94 -13.41 1.97
CA MET A 50 -6.23 -12.24 2.48
C MET A 50 -7.23 -11.17 2.88
N THR A 51 -7.18 -10.74 4.15
CA THR A 51 -7.92 -9.57 4.60
C THR A 51 -7.39 -8.33 3.87
N ASP A 52 -8.26 -7.34 3.59
CA ASP A 52 -7.86 -6.07 2.93
C ASP A 52 -6.65 -5.39 3.58
N SER A 53 -6.41 -5.60 4.87
CA SER A 53 -5.25 -5.10 5.60
C SER A 53 -3.93 -5.78 5.23
N GLN A 54 -3.97 -6.99 4.65
CA GLN A 54 -2.79 -7.77 4.24
C GLN A 54 -2.51 -7.67 2.74
N ARG A 55 -3.50 -7.23 1.95
CA ARG A 55 -3.35 -7.11 0.50
C ARG A 55 -2.51 -5.90 0.16
N GLU A 56 -1.43 -6.10 -0.59
CA GLU A 56 -0.66 -4.99 -1.16
C GLU A 56 -1.31 -4.54 -2.47
N TYR A 57 -1.80 -3.30 -2.49
CA TYR A 57 -2.43 -2.69 -3.67
C TYR A 57 -1.42 -1.94 -4.54
N LEU A 58 -0.44 -1.33 -3.90
CA LEU A 58 0.57 -0.47 -4.48
C LEU A 58 1.71 -0.35 -3.48
N SER A 59 2.95 -0.58 -3.89
CA SER A 59 4.08 -0.29 -3.02
C SER A 59 4.31 1.22 -2.93
N VAL A 60 4.46 1.72 -1.70
CA VAL A 60 4.66 3.13 -1.39
C VAL A 60 5.81 3.26 -0.41
N SER A 61 6.82 4.08 -0.72
CA SER A 61 7.91 4.32 0.23
C SER A 61 7.41 5.03 1.49
N ASN A 62 8.02 4.73 2.64
CA ASN A 62 7.61 5.21 3.96
C ASN A 62 8.54 6.27 4.56
N ASN A 63 9.26 7.04 3.73
CA ASN A 63 10.12 8.13 4.19
C ASN A 63 9.29 9.40 4.42
N PRO A 64 9.12 9.89 5.67
CA PRO A 64 8.32 11.09 5.95
C PRO A 64 8.89 12.35 5.30
N GLY A 65 8.02 13.24 4.80
CA GLY A 65 8.40 14.55 4.28
C GLY A 65 9.19 14.51 2.97
N VAL A 66 9.27 13.36 2.32
CA VAL A 66 9.93 13.18 1.01
C VAL A 66 8.91 12.63 0.02
N GLU A 67 8.98 13.10 -1.23
CA GLU A 67 8.12 12.59 -2.30
C GLU A 67 8.16 11.05 -2.33
N PRO A 68 7.00 10.36 -2.26
CA PRO A 68 6.98 8.92 -2.25
C PRO A 68 7.41 8.33 -3.59
N THR A 69 8.24 7.29 -3.51
CA THR A 69 8.46 6.39 -4.65
C THR A 69 7.32 5.39 -4.68
N LEU A 70 6.69 5.24 -5.84
CA LEU A 70 5.53 4.40 -6.06
C LEU A 70 5.86 3.23 -6.97
N GLY A 71 5.36 2.05 -6.63
CA GLY A 71 5.30 0.91 -7.55
C GLY A 71 4.12 1.02 -8.51
N LYS A 72 3.89 -0.02 -9.28
CA LYS A 72 2.67 -0.14 -10.12
C LYS A 72 1.53 -0.73 -9.30
N PRO A 73 0.27 -0.41 -9.64
CA PRO A 73 -0.89 -1.09 -9.09
C PRO A 73 -0.81 -2.62 -9.25
N ILE A 74 -1.26 -3.36 -8.25
CA ILE A 74 -1.16 -4.82 -8.17
C ILE A 74 -2.58 -5.43 -8.21
N GLY A 75 -2.79 -6.34 -9.14
CA GLY A 75 -4.04 -7.07 -9.29
C GLY A 75 -5.20 -6.23 -9.88
N ASP A 76 -6.41 -6.76 -9.75
CA ASP A 76 -7.61 -6.09 -10.23
C ASP A 76 -7.94 -4.85 -9.41
N ALA A 77 -8.56 -3.86 -10.06
CA ALA A 77 -8.98 -2.63 -9.40
C ALA A 77 -10.00 -2.93 -8.30
N PRO A 78 -9.80 -2.43 -7.06
CA PRO A 78 -10.80 -2.57 -6.00
C PRO A 78 -12.13 -1.91 -6.41
N THR A 79 -13.23 -2.56 -6.06
CA THR A 79 -14.59 -2.04 -6.27
C THR A 79 -15.12 -1.25 -5.05
N THR A 80 -14.36 -1.21 -3.97
CA THR A 80 -14.65 -0.46 -2.75
C THR A 80 -13.51 0.47 -2.42
N LEU A 81 -13.80 1.52 -1.65
CA LEU A 81 -12.79 2.44 -1.16
C LEU A 81 -11.78 1.70 -0.25
N ILE A 82 -10.49 1.80 -0.59
CA ILE A 82 -9.40 1.38 0.29
C ILE A 82 -8.77 2.63 0.90
N SER A 83 -8.61 2.62 2.22
CA SER A 83 -7.91 3.66 2.98
C SER A 83 -6.91 2.99 3.92
N ARG A 84 -5.61 3.23 3.70
CA ARG A 84 -4.54 2.59 4.47
C ARG A 84 -3.42 3.55 4.82
N ASP A 85 -3.09 3.64 6.10
CA ASP A 85 -1.93 4.39 6.55
C ASP A 85 -0.63 3.65 6.20
N ILE A 86 0.25 4.34 5.46
CA ILE A 86 1.64 3.95 5.19
C ILE A 86 2.54 4.49 6.30
N ILE A 87 2.25 5.72 6.74
CA ILE A 87 2.89 6.36 7.88
C ILE A 87 1.76 6.86 8.79
N VAL A 88 1.76 6.45 10.04
CA VAL A 88 0.83 6.97 11.04
C VAL A 88 1.38 8.29 11.59
N GLY A 89 0.65 9.38 11.37
CA GLY A 89 0.99 10.68 11.94
C GLY A 89 0.77 10.75 13.45
N SER A 90 1.29 11.80 14.09
CA SER A 90 1.16 12.02 15.52
C SER A 90 0.51 13.37 15.88
N GLY A 91 0.21 14.22 14.87
CA GLY A 91 -0.45 15.50 15.08
C GLY A 91 -1.98 15.38 15.16
N ASP A 92 -2.66 16.51 14.90
CA ASP A 92 -4.10 16.62 14.95
C ASP A 92 -4.78 15.70 13.93
N GLU A 93 -5.99 15.25 14.26
CA GLU A 93 -6.75 14.28 13.47
C GLU A 93 -7.73 14.98 12.52
N VAL A 94 -7.82 14.47 11.30
CA VAL A 94 -8.77 14.93 10.29
C VAL A 94 -10.19 14.61 10.72
N VAL A 95 -11.03 15.64 10.73
CA VAL A 95 -12.49 15.53 10.87
C VAL A 95 -13.19 16.02 9.59
N ALA A 96 -14.48 15.73 9.44
CA ALA A 96 -15.22 16.00 8.21
C ALA A 96 -15.24 17.51 7.80
N THR A 97 -15.03 18.42 8.73
CA THR A 97 -15.02 19.88 8.50
C THR A 97 -13.62 20.46 8.31
N SER A 98 -12.56 19.64 8.36
CA SER A 98 -11.18 20.10 8.26
C SER A 98 -10.86 20.67 6.87
N THR A 99 -10.02 21.69 6.83
CA THR A 99 -9.26 22.04 5.62
C THR A 99 -7.88 21.38 5.71
N LEU A 100 -7.56 20.55 4.73
CA LEU A 100 -6.33 19.76 4.68
C LEU A 100 -5.24 20.52 3.95
N THR A 101 -4.05 20.65 4.54
CA THR A 101 -2.83 21.07 3.84
C THR A 101 -2.05 19.80 3.50
N VAL A 102 -1.91 19.49 2.22
CA VAL A 102 -1.35 18.19 1.77
C VAL A 102 -0.35 18.30 0.63
N HIS A 103 0.56 17.33 0.58
CA HIS A 103 1.14 16.86 -0.67
C HIS A 103 0.42 15.60 -1.14
N TYR A 104 0.31 15.40 -2.46
CA TYR A 104 -0.27 14.18 -3.00
C TYR A 104 0.33 13.79 -4.34
N GLN A 105 0.21 12.50 -4.65
CA GLN A 105 0.36 11.95 -6.00
C GLN A 105 -0.92 11.21 -6.37
N LEU A 106 -1.40 11.42 -7.60
CA LEU A 106 -2.54 10.75 -8.19
C LEU A 106 -2.04 9.79 -9.28
N ILE A 107 -2.41 8.53 -9.17
CA ILE A 107 -2.01 7.45 -10.06
C ILE A 107 -3.25 6.86 -10.73
N SER A 108 -3.18 6.65 -12.04
CA SER A 108 -4.12 5.81 -12.77
C SER A 108 -3.93 4.34 -12.38
N TRP A 109 -4.98 3.68 -11.91
CA TRP A 109 -4.89 2.24 -11.64
C TRP A 109 -4.62 1.45 -12.92
N LYS A 110 -5.23 1.85 -14.02
CA LYS A 110 -5.16 1.17 -15.32
C LYS A 110 -3.77 1.22 -15.94
N SER A 111 -3.15 2.41 -15.98
CA SER A 111 -1.83 2.59 -16.61
C SER A 111 -0.67 2.45 -15.63
N GLY A 112 -0.90 2.68 -14.34
CA GLY A 112 0.13 2.80 -13.32
C GLY A 112 0.95 4.08 -13.42
N GLU A 113 0.48 5.07 -14.19
CA GLU A 113 1.16 6.34 -14.39
C GLU A 113 0.71 7.38 -13.36
N VAL A 114 1.63 8.23 -12.93
CA VAL A 114 1.32 9.39 -12.10
C VAL A 114 0.70 10.46 -13.01
N LEU A 115 -0.59 10.73 -12.81
CA LEU A 115 -1.34 11.72 -13.58
C LEU A 115 -1.15 13.13 -13.03
N GLN A 116 -0.98 13.27 -11.71
CA GLN A 116 -0.77 14.53 -11.03
C GLN A 116 0.13 14.33 -9.81
N SER A 117 0.94 15.36 -9.50
CA SER A 117 1.76 15.43 -8.28
C SER A 117 1.84 16.88 -7.82
N SER A 118 1.71 17.11 -6.53
CA SER A 118 1.93 18.43 -5.91
C SER A 118 3.37 18.64 -5.44
N TRP A 119 4.22 17.62 -5.49
CA TRP A 119 5.55 17.64 -4.89
C TRP A 119 6.54 18.60 -5.57
N GLN A 120 6.23 19.04 -6.78
CA GLN A 120 7.04 20.05 -7.48
C GLN A 120 6.66 21.51 -7.09
N SER A 121 5.72 21.66 -6.15
CA SER A 121 5.17 22.93 -5.69
C SER A 121 5.06 22.95 -4.16
N GLN A 122 4.45 23.99 -3.61
CA GLN A 122 4.07 24.01 -2.19
C GLN A 122 2.89 23.06 -1.91
N PRO A 123 2.72 22.61 -0.67
CA PRO A 123 1.51 21.90 -0.26
C PRO A 123 0.25 22.68 -0.64
N ILE A 124 -0.83 21.96 -0.90
CA ILE A 124 -2.10 22.54 -1.38
C ILE A 124 -3.16 22.38 -0.30
N ASP A 125 -3.96 23.43 -0.13
CA ASP A 125 -5.09 23.43 0.81
C ASP A 125 -6.37 22.96 0.13
N PHE A 126 -7.05 22.00 0.75
CA PHE A 126 -8.34 21.48 0.30
C PHE A 126 -9.34 21.43 1.47
N PRO A 127 -10.44 22.20 1.42
CA PRO A 127 -11.59 21.94 2.30
C PRO A 127 -12.11 20.52 2.01
N LEU A 128 -12.16 19.65 3.01
CA LEU A 128 -12.51 18.24 2.82
C LEU A 128 -13.92 18.06 2.21
N GLY A 129 -14.85 18.96 2.56
CA GLY A 129 -16.20 18.95 1.99
C GLY A 129 -16.28 19.32 0.50
N SER A 130 -15.19 19.78 -0.13
CA SER A 130 -15.14 20.25 -1.52
C SER A 130 -14.39 19.30 -2.47
N VAL A 131 -13.83 18.21 -1.96
CA VAL A 131 -13.11 17.21 -2.75
C VAL A 131 -14.00 16.03 -3.11
N ILE A 132 -13.49 15.08 -3.92
CA ILE A 132 -14.22 13.86 -4.31
C ILE A 132 -14.65 13.03 -3.12
N ALA A 133 -15.75 12.28 -3.26
CA ALA A 133 -16.35 11.50 -2.18
C ALA A 133 -15.37 10.49 -1.55
N GLY A 134 -14.46 9.93 -2.33
CA GLY A 134 -13.43 9.03 -1.83
C GLY A 134 -12.49 9.67 -0.80
N TRP A 135 -12.14 10.94 -0.97
CA TRP A 135 -11.37 11.69 0.04
C TRP A 135 -12.21 12.01 1.28
N GLN A 136 -13.46 12.44 1.07
CA GLN A 136 -14.37 12.76 2.19
C GLN A 136 -14.61 11.57 3.12
N GLN A 137 -14.60 10.35 2.56
CA GLN A 137 -14.78 9.11 3.31
C GLN A 137 -13.46 8.53 3.82
N GLY A 138 -12.37 8.67 3.05
CA GLY A 138 -11.12 8.00 3.33
C GLY A 138 -10.11 8.81 4.15
N MET A 139 -10.25 10.15 4.24
CA MET A 139 -9.31 11.00 4.99
C MET A 139 -9.60 11.15 6.48
N PRO A 140 -10.88 11.14 6.95
CA PRO A 140 -11.14 11.22 8.39
C PRO A 140 -10.36 10.19 9.19
N GLY A 141 -9.92 10.56 10.39
CA GLY A 141 -9.08 9.73 11.25
C GLY A 141 -7.59 9.72 10.91
N MET A 142 -7.17 10.30 9.77
CA MET A 142 -5.75 10.49 9.48
C MET A 142 -5.17 11.60 10.37
N LYS A 143 -3.90 11.45 10.77
CA LYS A 143 -3.24 12.46 11.62
C LYS A 143 -2.16 13.21 10.87
N VAL A 144 -1.97 14.48 11.21
CA VAL A 144 -0.89 15.32 10.67
C VAL A 144 0.48 14.65 10.85
N GLY A 145 1.30 14.71 9.80
CA GLY A 145 2.57 14.01 9.69
C GLY A 145 2.44 12.59 9.16
N GLY A 146 1.23 12.13 8.83
CA GLY A 146 0.97 10.82 8.25
C GLY A 146 1.03 10.80 6.73
N ARG A 147 1.14 9.58 6.17
CA ARG A 147 0.98 9.27 4.75
C ARG A 147 -0.08 8.19 4.59
N ARG A 148 -1.05 8.41 3.72
CA ARG A 148 -2.16 7.49 3.48
C ARG A 148 -2.30 7.15 2.01
N LEU A 149 -2.49 5.88 1.73
CA LEU A 149 -2.92 5.38 0.43
C LEU A 149 -4.46 5.31 0.41
N LEU A 150 -5.07 5.94 -0.59
CA LEU A 150 -6.47 5.79 -0.93
C LEU A 150 -6.58 5.15 -2.31
N VAL A 151 -7.28 4.01 -2.44
CA VAL A 151 -7.70 3.50 -3.75
C VAL A 151 -9.18 3.72 -3.87
N ILE A 152 -9.56 4.52 -4.86
CA ILE A 152 -10.90 5.09 -4.99
C ILE A 152 -11.55 4.58 -6.28
N PRO A 153 -12.65 3.80 -6.17
CA PRO A 153 -13.39 3.36 -7.34
C PRO A 153 -14.08 4.54 -8.04
N PRO A 154 -14.43 4.40 -9.32
CA PRO A 154 -14.96 5.50 -10.13
C PRO A 154 -16.14 6.25 -9.52
N GLU A 155 -17.06 5.54 -8.86
CA GLU A 155 -18.29 6.08 -8.26
C GLU A 155 -18.02 7.09 -7.14
N LEU A 156 -16.86 6.97 -6.49
CA LEU A 156 -16.40 7.87 -5.43
C LEU A 156 -15.36 8.88 -5.93
N ALA A 157 -15.06 8.88 -7.24
CA ALA A 157 -14.11 9.75 -7.91
C ALA A 157 -14.81 10.58 -9.00
N TYR A 158 -14.50 10.33 -10.27
CA TYR A 158 -14.99 11.12 -11.41
C TYR A 158 -15.98 10.36 -12.30
N GLY A 159 -16.36 9.15 -11.93
CA GLY A 159 -17.44 8.36 -12.53
C GLY A 159 -17.25 8.07 -14.02
N ALA A 160 -18.38 7.93 -14.72
CA ALA A 160 -18.42 7.59 -16.14
C ALA A 160 -17.92 8.71 -17.07
N SER A 161 -17.82 9.94 -16.57
CA SER A 161 -17.39 11.09 -17.38
C SER A 161 -15.88 11.29 -17.40
N GLY A 162 -15.17 10.87 -16.32
CA GLY A 162 -13.77 11.21 -16.11
C GLY A 162 -13.56 12.72 -15.86
N SER A 163 -12.29 13.18 -15.84
CA SER A 163 -11.94 14.60 -15.70
C SER A 163 -10.50 14.86 -16.15
N GLY A 164 -10.31 15.75 -17.11
CA GLY A 164 -8.97 16.08 -17.62
C GLY A 164 -8.21 14.85 -18.10
N PRO A 165 -7.05 14.49 -17.47
CA PRO A 165 -6.29 13.29 -17.86
C PRO A 165 -6.90 11.98 -17.35
N ILE A 166 -7.95 12.05 -16.51
CA ILE A 166 -8.61 10.89 -15.91
C ILE A 166 -9.69 10.40 -16.86
N GLY A 167 -9.59 9.15 -17.31
CA GLY A 167 -10.54 8.52 -18.21
C GLY A 167 -11.88 8.19 -17.55
N PRO A 168 -12.88 7.79 -18.38
CA PRO A 168 -14.16 7.31 -17.86
C PRO A 168 -14.02 6.00 -17.10
N ASN A 169 -14.76 5.87 -16.00
CA ASN A 169 -14.79 4.69 -15.13
C ASN A 169 -13.37 4.27 -14.64
N GLU A 170 -12.54 5.24 -14.30
CA GLU A 170 -11.17 4.99 -13.89
C GLU A 170 -11.06 4.92 -12.36
N THR A 171 -10.53 3.79 -11.86
CA THR A 171 -10.11 3.66 -10.46
C THR A 171 -8.80 4.42 -10.26
N LEU A 172 -8.73 5.19 -9.20
CA LEU A 172 -7.61 6.07 -8.89
C LEU A 172 -6.92 5.65 -7.59
N ALA A 173 -5.60 5.73 -7.58
CA ALA A 173 -4.85 5.65 -6.33
C ALA A 173 -4.27 7.03 -5.99
N PHE A 174 -4.50 7.47 -4.76
CA PHE A 174 -3.87 8.66 -4.20
C PHE A 174 -2.93 8.27 -3.08
N VAL A 175 -1.72 8.82 -3.10
CA VAL A 175 -0.84 8.81 -1.94
C VAL A 175 -0.80 10.23 -1.41
N VAL A 176 -1.28 10.40 -0.18
CA VAL A 176 -1.50 11.71 0.45
C VAL A 176 -0.65 11.83 1.69
N ASP A 177 0.17 12.87 1.74
CA ASP A 177 0.92 13.29 2.92
C ASP A 177 0.19 14.48 3.56
N LEU A 178 -0.29 14.30 4.79
CA LEU A 178 -0.97 15.37 5.53
C LEU A 178 0.07 16.21 6.27
N VAL A 179 0.25 17.44 5.79
CA VAL A 179 1.25 18.39 6.32
C VAL A 179 0.67 19.24 7.44
N GLY A 180 -0.61 19.59 7.34
CA GLY A 180 -1.30 20.43 8.32
C GLY A 180 -2.82 20.37 8.20
N LEU A 181 -3.48 20.98 9.19
CA LEU A 181 -4.93 21.21 9.25
C LEU A 181 -5.22 22.69 9.56
N GLN A 182 -6.35 23.18 9.01
CA GLN A 182 -6.90 24.51 9.31
C GLN A 182 -8.36 24.40 9.72
#